data_be1cbea29d62402d780c59ddd3f6be41
#
_entry.id   be1cbea29d62402d780c59ddd3f6be41
#
_cell.length_a   1.000
_cell.length_b   1.000
_cell.length_c   1.000
_cell.angle_alpha   90.00
_cell.angle_beta   90.00
_cell.angle_gamma   90.00
#
_symmetry.space_group_name_H-M   'P 1'
#
loop_
_entity.id
_entity.type
_entity.pdbx_description
1 polymer ?
#
loop_
_entity_poly.entity_id
_entity_poly.type
_entity_poly.pdbx_seq_one_letter_code
_entity_poly.pdbx_strand_id
1 'polypeptide(L)'
;MPSVTIHVVQAFEQREDGIVAAEPKSCPSADSARALATRLASQHAGAIAWSRTGDPELGDWQPAVELFRAGTIPDEFDASGGVE
;
A
#
# COMPACT_ATOMS: atom_id res chain seq x y z
N MET A 1 -8.06 -4.64 -24.36
CA MET A 1 -7.08 -3.97 -23.91
C MET A 1 -6.55 -4.43 -22.68
N PRO A 2 -5.31 -4.43 -22.58
CA PRO A 2 -4.73 -5.02 -21.42
C PRO A 2 -4.88 -4.10 -20.24
N SER A 3 -5.31 -4.66 -19.16
CA SER A 3 -5.23 -3.98 -17.90
C SER A 3 -4.07 -4.58 -17.13
N VAL A 4 -3.54 -3.82 -16.18
CA VAL A 4 -2.46 -4.30 -15.34
C VAL A 4 -2.90 -4.20 -13.90
N THR A 5 -2.33 -5.06 -13.07
CA THR A 5 -2.55 -4.99 -11.64
C THR A 5 -1.22 -4.72 -10.97
N ILE A 6 -1.17 -3.68 -10.18
CA ILE A 6 0.03 -3.38 -9.42
C ILE A 6 -0.22 -3.72 -7.96
N HIS A 7 0.86 -4.09 -7.27
CA HIS A 7 0.80 -4.44 -5.85
C HIS A 7 1.83 -3.57 -5.16
N VAL A 8 1.41 -2.79 -4.19
CA VAL A 8 2.25 -1.77 -3.57
C VAL A 8 2.25 -1.96 -2.07
N VAL A 9 3.40 -1.77 -1.46
CA VAL A 9 3.56 -1.82 -0.01
C VAL A 9 4.10 -0.48 0.45
N GLN A 10 3.51 0.07 1.49
CA GLN A 10 3.92 1.35 2.06
C GLN A 10 4.19 1.15 3.55
N ALA A 11 5.40 1.42 3.99
CA ALA A 11 5.72 1.37 5.42
C ALA A 11 5.63 2.78 6.00
N PHE A 12 5.42 2.84 7.31
CA PHE A 12 5.32 4.11 8.03
C PHE A 12 6.28 4.08 9.20
N GLU A 13 7.03 5.16 9.34
CA GLU A 13 8.07 5.25 10.36
C GLU A 13 7.72 6.30 11.39
N GLN A 14 8.05 6.01 12.64
CA GLN A 14 7.86 6.96 13.72
C GLN A 14 9.03 7.93 13.73
N ARG A 15 8.73 9.21 13.65
CA ARG A 15 9.72 10.26 13.73
C ARG A 15 9.34 11.22 14.84
N GLU A 16 10.20 12.16 15.13
CA GLU A 16 9.92 13.12 16.20
C GLU A 16 8.63 13.87 15.97
N ASP A 17 8.36 14.20 14.73
CA ASP A 17 7.20 15.00 14.41
C ASP A 17 5.96 14.15 14.11
N GLY A 18 6.04 12.85 14.25
CA GLY A 18 4.89 11.99 14.02
C GLY A 18 5.24 10.85 13.09
N ILE A 19 4.24 10.34 12.41
CA ILE A 19 4.40 9.20 11.52
C ILE A 19 4.60 9.69 10.09
N VAL A 20 5.66 9.21 9.46
CA VAL A 20 5.94 9.59 8.07
C VAL A 20 5.95 8.35 7.19
N ALA A 21 5.54 8.51 5.95
CA ALA A 21 5.52 7.41 4.99
C ALA A 21 6.92 7.22 4.42
N ALA A 22 7.35 5.98 4.38
CA ALA A 22 8.59 5.64 3.69
C ALA A 22 8.30 5.51 2.21
N GLU A 23 9.33 5.26 1.44
CA GLU A 23 9.17 5.13 0.00
C GLU A 23 8.33 3.89 -0.31
N PRO A 24 7.29 4.01 -1.15
CA PRO A 24 6.48 2.83 -1.50
C PRO A 24 7.28 1.85 -2.34
N LYS A 25 6.94 0.57 -2.24
CA LYS A 25 7.62 -0.48 -2.96
C LYS A 25 6.62 -1.26 -3.77
N SER A 26 7.01 -1.59 -4.99
CA SER A 26 6.19 -2.38 -5.88
C SER A 26 6.56 -3.85 -5.73
N CYS A 27 5.56 -4.72 -5.77
CA CYS A 27 5.78 -6.15 -5.62
C CYS A 27 5.15 -6.89 -6.79
N PRO A 28 5.67 -8.07 -7.13
CA PRO A 28 5.16 -8.80 -8.30
C PRO A 28 3.84 -9.51 -8.08
N SER A 29 3.43 -9.72 -6.83
CA SER A 29 2.19 -10.44 -6.57
C SER A 29 1.58 -9.98 -5.27
N ALA A 30 0.31 -10.32 -5.08
CA ALA A 30 -0.36 -10.01 -3.82
C ALA A 30 0.30 -10.73 -2.65
N ASP A 31 0.72 -11.98 -2.87
CA ASP A 31 1.35 -12.73 -1.79
C ASP A 31 2.68 -12.13 -1.39
N SER A 32 3.48 -11.69 -2.36
CA SER A 32 4.76 -11.07 -2.01
C SER A 32 4.54 -9.72 -1.35
N ALA A 33 3.50 -9.01 -1.73
CA ALA A 33 3.18 -7.73 -1.08
C ALA A 33 2.78 -7.96 0.37
N ARG A 34 1.94 -8.96 0.63
CA ARG A 34 1.56 -9.28 2.01
C ARG A 34 2.76 -9.69 2.85
N ALA A 35 3.64 -10.51 2.28
CA ALA A 35 4.82 -10.96 3.01
C ALA A 35 5.74 -9.80 3.34
N LEU A 36 5.95 -8.92 2.38
CA LEU A 36 6.80 -7.76 2.63
C LEU A 36 6.17 -6.84 3.65
N ALA A 37 4.86 -6.59 3.53
CA ALA A 37 4.19 -5.71 4.48
C ALA A 37 4.23 -6.27 5.89
N THR A 38 4.07 -7.58 6.03
CA THR A 38 4.16 -8.22 7.34
C THR A 38 5.54 -7.99 7.96
N ARG A 39 6.58 -8.16 7.16
CA ARG A 39 7.93 -7.96 7.66
C ARG A 39 8.18 -6.50 8.02
N LEU A 40 7.73 -5.60 7.17
CA LEU A 40 7.95 -4.18 7.43
C LEU A 40 7.17 -3.70 8.63
N ALA A 41 5.97 -4.25 8.85
CA ALA A 41 5.18 -3.87 10.01
C ALA A 41 5.86 -4.24 11.32
N SER A 42 6.65 -5.31 11.30
CA SER A 42 7.36 -5.69 12.52
C SER A 42 8.61 -4.86 12.75
N GLN A 43 9.09 -4.15 11.73
CA GLN A 43 10.31 -3.36 11.83
C GLN A 43 10.05 -1.86 11.91
N HIS A 44 8.85 -1.44 11.58
CA HIS A 44 8.51 -0.02 11.53
C HIS A 44 7.22 0.22 12.31
N ALA A 45 6.75 1.46 12.32
CA ALA A 45 5.53 1.79 13.05
C ALA A 45 4.30 1.11 12.46
N GLY A 46 4.27 0.95 11.15
CA GLY A 46 3.17 0.27 10.51
C GLY A 46 3.45 0.00 9.05
N ALA A 47 2.57 -0.74 8.41
CA ALA A 47 2.68 -1.01 6.99
C ALA A 47 1.32 -1.34 6.42
N ILE A 48 1.13 -1.01 5.15
CA ILE A 48 -0.10 -1.32 4.44
C ILE A 48 0.29 -1.84 3.06
N ALA A 49 -0.47 -2.80 2.55
CA ALA A 49 -0.29 -3.30 1.21
C ALA A 49 -1.62 -3.22 0.48
N TRP A 50 -1.57 -2.83 -0.78
CA TRP A 50 -2.79 -2.78 -1.58
C TRP A 50 -2.47 -3.11 -3.02
N SER A 51 -3.52 -3.42 -3.79
CA SER A 51 -3.38 -3.60 -5.22
C SER A 51 -4.39 -2.74 -5.94
N ARG A 52 -4.07 -2.39 -7.17
CA ARG A 52 -4.97 -1.67 -8.05
C ARG A 52 -4.86 -2.25 -9.44
N THR A 53 -5.99 -2.26 -10.13
CA THR A 53 -6.07 -2.76 -11.49
C THR A 53 -6.58 -1.65 -12.37
N GLY A 54 -5.99 -1.49 -13.53
CA GLY A 54 -6.45 -0.47 -14.45
C GLY A 54 -5.69 -0.50 -15.74
N ASP A 55 -6.01 0.47 -16.59
CA ASP A 55 -5.38 0.62 -17.88
C ASP A 55 -4.55 1.90 -17.85
N PRO A 56 -3.22 1.77 -17.78
CA PRO A 56 -2.38 2.97 -17.65
C PRO A 56 -2.44 3.87 -18.88
N GLU A 57 -2.77 3.32 -20.03
CA GLU A 57 -2.86 4.16 -21.21
C GLU A 57 -4.07 5.06 -21.17
N LEU A 58 -5.15 4.60 -20.58
CA LEU A 58 -6.36 5.39 -20.46
C LEU A 58 -6.44 6.14 -19.16
N GLY A 59 -5.57 5.80 -18.20
CA GLY A 59 -5.66 6.41 -16.88
C GLY A 59 -6.86 5.95 -16.09
N ASP A 60 -7.43 4.81 -16.46
CA ASP A 60 -8.68 4.35 -15.87
C ASP A 60 -8.34 3.28 -14.85
N TRP A 61 -8.29 3.66 -13.58
CA TRP A 61 -7.91 2.76 -12.50
C TRP A 61 -9.09 2.46 -11.60
N GLN A 62 -9.21 1.21 -11.19
CA GLN A 62 -10.23 0.81 -10.24
C GLN A 62 -9.80 1.17 -8.84
N PRO A 63 -10.73 1.20 -7.88
CA PRO A 63 -10.35 1.48 -6.50
C PRO A 63 -9.34 0.48 -5.97
N ALA A 64 -8.49 0.92 -5.08
CA ALA A 64 -7.49 0.06 -4.49
C ALA A 64 -8.13 -1.00 -3.61
N VAL A 65 -7.53 -2.18 -3.59
CA VAL A 65 -7.98 -3.27 -2.74
C VAL A 65 -6.92 -3.46 -1.67
N GLU A 66 -7.32 -3.35 -0.41
CA GLU A 66 -6.38 -3.49 0.68
C GLU A 66 -6.04 -4.97 0.85
N LEU A 67 -4.75 -5.29 0.90
CA LEU A 67 -4.28 -6.65 1.07
C LEU A 67 -3.83 -6.93 2.49
N PHE A 68 -3.32 -5.91 3.19
CA PHE A 68 -2.75 -6.10 4.52
C PHE A 68 -2.66 -4.75 5.19
N ARG A 69 -2.82 -4.74 6.49
CA ARG A 69 -2.68 -3.52 7.28
C ARG A 69 -2.27 -3.91 8.69
N ALA A 70 -1.27 -3.28 9.24
CA ALA A 70 -0.88 -3.51 10.62
C ALA A 70 -0.14 -2.30 11.15
N GLY A 71 -0.26 -2.07 12.43
CA GLY A 71 0.45 -0.99 13.11
C GLY A 71 -0.24 0.34 12.92
N THR A 72 0.53 1.40 13.05
CA THR A 72 0.01 2.76 12.99
C THR A 72 0.05 3.26 11.56
N ILE A 73 -1.10 3.57 10.99
CA ILE A 73 -1.22 4.02 9.63
C ILE A 73 -2.07 5.28 9.63
N PRO A 74 -1.56 6.39 9.09
CA PRO A 74 -2.36 7.61 9.04
C PRO A 74 -3.61 7.42 8.20
N ASP A 75 -4.68 8.09 8.58
CA ASP A 75 -5.96 7.95 7.89
C ASP A 75 -5.87 8.27 6.42
N GLU A 76 -5.03 9.21 6.05
CA GLU A 76 -4.93 9.61 4.65
C GLU A 76 -4.38 8.51 3.77
N PHE A 77 -3.81 7.46 4.36
CA PHE A 77 -3.28 6.34 3.59
C PHE A 77 -4.17 5.11 3.66
N ASP A 78 -5.39 5.26 4.11
CA ASP A 78 -6.31 4.14 4.20
C ASP A 78 -6.84 3.83 2.81
N ALA A 79 -6.32 2.79 2.20
CA ALA A 79 -6.65 2.46 0.83
C ALA A 79 -8.12 2.12 0.65
N SER A 80 -8.72 1.50 1.65
CA SER A 80 -10.11 1.08 1.50
C SER A 80 -11.05 2.23 1.72
N GLY A 81 -10.65 3.24 2.47
CA GLY A 81 -11.54 4.33 2.75
C GLY A 81 -11.15 5.59 2.12
N GLY A 82 -10.09 5.60 1.43
CA GLY A 82 -9.56 6.81 0.97
C GLY A 82 -10.28 7.45 -0.10
N VAL A 83 -11.34 7.07 -0.35
CA VAL A 83 -11.95 7.60 -1.37
C VAL A 83 -12.76 8.68 -1.19
N GLU A 84 -12.78 9.24 -1.19
CA GLU A 84 -13.63 9.97 -0.99
C GLU A 84 -13.65 10.71 -1.36
#